data_2d944ad1d71d56e210fdffb56bd8397d
#
_entry.id   2d944ad1d71d56e210fdffb56bd8397d
#
_cell.length_a   1.000
_cell.length_b   1.000
_cell.length_c   1.000
_cell.angle_alpha   90.00
_cell.angle_beta   90.00
_cell.angle_gamma   90.00
#
_symmetry.space_group_name_H-M   'P 1'
#
loop_
_entity.id
_entity.type
_entity.pdbx_description
1 polymer ?
#
loop_
_entity_poly.entity_id
_entity_poly.type
_entity_poly.pdbx_seq_one_letter_code
_entity_poly.pdbx_strand_id
1 'polypeptide(L)'
;MIVTCGALGDASGRGVSAAAVARRAAANGASVQVVGVLAEGPVADRLLLELAAEGIGHAAVLREPARELEAADLDLALRYLPEVRVVVIVEMPAPIVATAADRTQWSGAGLIVVSHASAGGAAPPAELPDGAVVLEAPASDPDATFAGFVGAFAARLDAGATAADAWAATTRELAVDPGPADSV
;
A
#
# COMPACT_ATOMS: atom_id res chain seq x y z
N MET A 1 9.65 -4.43 8.25
CA MET A 1 8.56 -3.41 8.33
C MET A 1 8.09 -3.03 6.94
N ILE A 2 6.78 -2.83 6.77
CA ILE A 2 6.16 -2.40 5.52
C ILE A 2 5.83 -0.92 5.59
N VAL A 3 6.06 -0.19 4.49
CA VAL A 3 5.58 1.18 4.29
C VAL A 3 4.52 1.16 3.21
N THR A 4 3.31 1.64 3.49
CA THR A 4 2.27 1.84 2.48
C THR A 4 2.09 3.34 2.21
N CYS A 5 2.13 3.74 0.95
CA CYS A 5 2.06 5.14 0.53
C CYS A 5 0.91 5.32 -0.47
N GLY A 6 0.04 6.26 -0.23
CA GLY A 6 -1.10 6.56 -1.09
C GLY A 6 -2.26 7.25 -0.39
N ALA A 7 -3.42 7.26 -1.02
CA ALA A 7 -4.64 7.77 -0.41
C ALA A 7 -5.02 6.95 0.83
N LEU A 8 -5.20 7.62 1.96
CA LEU A 8 -5.51 6.95 3.24
C LEU A 8 -7.02 6.88 3.51
N GLY A 9 -7.78 7.85 3.02
CA GLY A 9 -9.23 7.89 3.17
C GLY A 9 -9.95 7.42 1.90
N ASP A 10 -11.15 6.91 2.08
CA ASP A 10 -12.07 6.58 0.98
C ASP A 10 -12.75 7.87 0.46
N ALA A 11 -11.95 8.81 -0.01
CA ALA A 11 -12.46 10.11 -0.45
C ALA A 11 -13.31 10.05 -1.73
N SER A 12 -13.35 8.93 -2.42
CA SER A 12 -14.05 8.84 -3.72
C SER A 12 -14.80 7.53 -3.97
N GLY A 13 -14.72 6.53 -3.09
CA GLY A 13 -15.33 5.21 -3.31
C GLY A 13 -14.83 4.50 -4.58
N ARG A 14 -13.76 4.99 -5.15
CA ARG A 14 -13.12 4.48 -6.37
C ARG A 14 -11.64 4.29 -6.09
N GLY A 15 -11.14 3.09 -6.41
CA GLY A 15 -9.74 2.76 -6.26
C GLY A 15 -9.37 2.01 -4.99
N VAL A 16 -8.08 1.76 -4.83
CA VAL A 16 -7.52 1.01 -3.72
C VAL A 16 -7.00 1.99 -2.67
N SER A 17 -7.34 1.76 -1.40
CA SER A 17 -6.88 2.58 -0.28
C SER A 17 -5.56 2.03 0.28
N ALA A 18 -4.56 2.88 0.46
CA ALA A 18 -3.31 2.52 1.14
C ALA A 18 -3.57 2.11 2.61
N ALA A 19 -4.58 2.70 3.26
CA ALA A 19 -4.98 2.30 4.61
C ALA A 19 -5.58 0.89 4.66
N ALA A 20 -6.37 0.49 3.65
CA ALA A 20 -6.90 -0.88 3.57
C ALA A 20 -5.78 -1.91 3.36
N VAL A 21 -4.81 -1.61 2.49
CA VAL A 21 -3.60 -2.44 2.32
C VAL A 21 -2.82 -2.57 3.63
N ALA A 22 -2.62 -1.44 4.34
CA ALA A 22 -1.92 -1.40 5.63
C ALA A 22 -2.61 -2.27 6.68
N ARG A 23 -3.94 -2.16 6.81
CA ARG A 23 -4.75 -2.97 7.74
C ARG A 23 -4.59 -4.47 7.48
N ARG A 24 -4.66 -4.86 6.21
CA ARG A 24 -4.49 -6.27 5.86
C ARG A 24 -3.08 -6.77 6.14
N ALA A 25 -2.06 -5.97 5.85
CA ALA A 25 -0.69 -6.32 6.16
C ALA A 25 -0.48 -6.47 7.68
N ALA A 26 -1.00 -5.54 8.47
CA ALA A 26 -0.95 -5.61 9.94
C ALA A 26 -1.70 -6.84 10.48
N ALA A 27 -2.88 -7.15 9.95
CA ALA A 27 -3.65 -8.35 10.31
C ALA A 27 -2.89 -9.66 9.99
N ASN A 28 -1.95 -9.64 9.05
CA ASN A 28 -1.02 -10.74 8.77
C ASN A 28 0.28 -10.68 9.60
N GLY A 29 0.32 -9.87 10.65
CA GLY A 29 1.42 -9.80 11.61
C GLY A 29 2.61 -8.92 11.21
N ALA A 30 2.51 -8.16 10.13
CA ALA A 30 3.56 -7.23 9.73
C ALA A 30 3.52 -5.94 10.57
N SER A 31 4.70 -5.37 10.85
CA SER A 31 4.80 -3.99 11.31
C SER A 31 4.61 -3.04 10.14
N VAL A 32 3.65 -2.12 10.23
CA VAL A 32 3.26 -1.27 9.11
C VAL A 32 3.29 0.21 9.49
N GLN A 33 3.76 1.03 8.56
CA GLN A 33 3.69 2.49 8.61
C GLN A 33 2.94 2.99 7.38
N VAL A 34 2.06 3.98 7.57
CA VAL A 34 1.40 4.66 6.45
C VAL A 34 2.04 6.02 6.18
N VAL A 35 2.18 6.34 4.90
CA VAL A 35 2.65 7.63 4.40
C VAL A 35 1.56 8.21 3.50
N GLY A 36 1.17 9.43 3.75
CA GLY A 36 0.12 10.07 2.96
C GLY A 36 -0.26 11.44 3.49
N VAL A 37 -1.29 12.01 2.89
CA VAL A 37 -1.85 13.30 3.33
C VAL A 37 -3.30 13.08 3.75
N LEU A 38 -3.68 13.68 4.87
CA LEU A 38 -5.05 13.73 5.35
C LEU A 38 -5.42 15.18 5.64
N ALA A 39 -6.57 15.61 5.12
CA ALA A 39 -7.15 16.88 5.54
C ALA A 39 -7.46 16.86 7.04
N GLU A 40 -7.51 18.03 7.66
CA GLU A 40 -7.98 18.15 9.04
C GLU A 40 -9.49 17.86 9.13
N GLY A 41 -9.91 17.32 10.25
CA GLY A 41 -11.33 17.11 10.53
C GLY A 41 -11.66 15.77 11.19
N PRO A 42 -12.90 15.64 11.69
CA PRO A 42 -13.30 14.49 12.52
C PRO A 42 -13.16 13.12 11.82
N VAL A 43 -13.36 13.09 10.50
CA VAL A 43 -13.23 11.85 9.71
C VAL A 43 -11.77 11.39 9.65
N ALA A 44 -10.85 12.32 9.41
CA ALA A 44 -9.43 12.03 9.38
C ALA A 44 -8.89 11.67 10.77
N ASP A 45 -9.35 12.36 11.82
CA ASP A 45 -8.99 12.05 13.21
C ASP A 45 -9.43 10.64 13.59
N ARG A 46 -10.65 10.28 13.21
CA ARG A 46 -11.17 8.93 13.44
C ARG A 46 -10.34 7.87 12.72
N LEU A 47 -9.99 8.09 11.46
CA LEU A 47 -9.15 7.17 10.71
C LEU A 47 -7.79 6.95 11.39
N LEU A 48 -7.14 8.03 11.86
CA LEU A 48 -5.85 7.91 12.56
C LEU A 48 -5.99 7.15 13.89
N LEU A 49 -7.08 7.36 14.63
CA LEU A 49 -7.34 6.60 15.85
C LEU A 49 -7.58 5.11 15.56
N GLU A 50 -8.30 4.79 14.49
CA GLU A 50 -8.51 3.41 14.05
C GLU A 50 -7.18 2.75 13.65
N LEU A 51 -6.34 3.42 12.83
CA LEU A 51 -5.02 2.92 12.46
C LEU A 51 -4.14 2.68 13.69
N ALA A 52 -4.13 3.63 14.64
CA ALA A 52 -3.38 3.48 15.88
C ALA A 52 -3.88 2.30 16.72
N ALA A 53 -5.19 2.10 16.82
CA ALA A 53 -5.78 0.97 17.54
C ALA A 53 -5.42 -0.39 16.92
N GLU A 54 -5.19 -0.41 15.60
CA GLU A 54 -4.74 -1.58 14.85
C GLU A 54 -3.19 -1.75 14.86
N GLY A 55 -2.47 -0.90 15.59
CA GLY A 55 -1.01 -0.93 15.68
C GLY A 55 -0.29 -0.42 14.44
N ILE A 56 -0.98 0.29 13.55
CA ILE A 56 -0.41 0.86 12.33
C ILE A 56 0.16 2.23 12.63
N GLY A 57 1.45 2.42 12.38
CA GLY A 57 2.12 3.70 12.57
C GLY A 57 1.72 4.72 11.50
N HIS A 58 1.54 5.96 11.92
CA HIS A 58 1.09 7.06 11.08
C HIS A 58 1.89 8.36 11.29
N ALA A 59 3.12 8.23 11.80
CA ALA A 59 3.99 9.38 12.06
C ALA A 59 4.38 10.16 10.79
N ALA A 60 4.30 9.54 9.61
CA ALA A 60 4.57 10.15 8.31
C ALA A 60 3.29 10.58 7.57
N VAL A 61 2.17 10.74 8.28
CA VAL A 61 0.94 11.30 7.71
C VAL A 61 0.94 12.81 7.90
N LEU A 62 0.91 13.54 6.79
CA LEU A 62 0.85 14.99 6.78
C LEU A 62 -0.59 15.45 6.97
N ARG A 63 -0.79 16.43 7.86
CA ARG A 63 -2.09 16.99 8.22
C ARG A 63 -2.23 18.39 7.63
N GLU A 64 -2.48 18.42 6.32
CA GLU A 64 -2.61 19.70 5.62
C GLU A 64 -3.82 19.67 4.67
N PRO A 65 -4.69 20.69 4.70
CA PRO A 65 -5.80 20.79 3.78
C PRO A 65 -5.32 21.05 2.35
N ALA A 66 -5.93 20.38 1.38
CA ALA A 66 -5.69 20.55 -0.05
C ALA A 66 -4.24 20.35 -0.54
N ARG A 67 -3.37 19.73 0.28
CA ARG A 67 -2.03 19.35 -0.15
C ARG A 67 -2.05 17.96 -0.79
N GLU A 68 -1.27 17.79 -1.84
CA GLU A 68 -0.93 16.49 -2.39
C GLU A 68 0.42 16.01 -1.82
N LEU A 69 0.60 14.70 -1.72
CA LEU A 69 1.86 14.12 -1.33
C LEU A 69 2.89 14.34 -2.43
N GLU A 70 4.07 14.79 -2.04
CA GLU A 70 5.18 15.03 -2.95
C GLU A 70 6.27 13.95 -2.81
N ALA A 71 7.10 13.81 -3.85
CA ALA A 71 8.23 12.89 -3.84
C ALA A 71 9.20 13.14 -2.67
N ALA A 72 9.41 14.41 -2.30
CA ALA A 72 10.25 14.80 -1.17
C ALA A 72 9.69 14.33 0.18
N ASP A 73 8.37 14.27 0.33
CA ASP A 73 7.74 13.79 1.57
C ASP A 73 7.98 12.29 1.76
N LEU A 74 7.83 11.52 0.67
CA LEU A 74 8.12 10.08 0.70
C LEU A 74 9.61 9.84 0.96
N ASP A 75 10.49 10.58 0.28
CA ASP A 75 11.93 10.49 0.48
C ASP A 75 12.31 10.74 1.94
N LEU A 76 11.74 11.77 2.54
CA LEU A 76 11.95 12.10 3.94
C LEU A 76 11.44 10.99 4.86
N ALA A 77 10.21 10.49 4.63
CA ALA A 77 9.65 9.40 5.41
C ALA A 77 10.53 8.16 5.38
N LEU A 78 10.96 7.73 4.18
CA LEU A 78 11.82 6.53 4.02
C LEU A 78 13.21 6.69 4.62
N ARG A 79 13.73 7.91 4.82
CA ARG A 79 14.99 8.16 5.52
C ARG A 79 14.88 7.97 7.03
N TYR A 80 13.73 8.33 7.61
CA TYR A 80 13.53 8.29 9.06
C TYR A 80 12.91 6.99 9.55
N LEU A 81 12.32 6.19 8.67
CA LEU A 81 11.75 4.90 9.02
C LEU A 81 12.84 3.82 8.97
N PRO A 82 13.21 3.21 10.10
CA PRO A 82 14.22 2.17 10.13
C PRO A 82 13.67 0.84 9.60
N GLU A 83 14.57 0.01 9.06
CA GLU A 83 14.29 -1.40 8.74
C GLU A 83 13.12 -1.61 7.76
N VAL A 84 12.92 -0.69 6.82
CA VAL A 84 11.93 -0.87 5.74
C VAL A 84 12.37 -2.04 4.87
N ARG A 85 11.51 -3.06 4.75
CA ARG A 85 11.74 -4.27 3.94
C ARG A 85 10.86 -4.33 2.71
N VAL A 86 9.69 -3.69 2.76
CA VAL A 86 8.75 -3.62 1.64
C VAL A 86 8.14 -2.21 1.58
N VAL A 87 8.11 -1.64 0.40
CA VAL A 87 7.39 -0.40 0.10
C VAL A 87 6.25 -0.73 -0.85
N VAL A 88 5.04 -0.30 -0.50
CA VAL A 88 3.84 -0.45 -1.32
C VAL A 88 3.37 0.94 -1.73
N ILE A 89 3.39 1.23 -3.01
CA ILE A 89 2.89 2.48 -3.58
C ILE A 89 1.52 2.23 -4.20
N VAL A 90 0.51 2.95 -3.72
CA VAL A 90 -0.89 2.74 -4.13
C VAL A 90 -1.39 3.97 -4.90
N GLU A 91 -1.54 3.81 -6.22
CA GLU A 91 -2.14 4.79 -7.13
C GLU A 91 -1.52 6.19 -7.05
N MET A 92 -0.19 6.25 -7.00
CA MET A 92 0.55 7.50 -6.88
C MET A 92 1.15 7.96 -8.20
N PRO A 93 1.40 9.28 -8.36
CA PRO A 93 2.04 9.84 -9.55
C PRO A 93 3.46 9.31 -9.77
N ALA A 94 3.90 9.31 -11.04
CA ALA A 94 5.21 8.82 -11.45
C ALA A 94 6.41 9.35 -10.64
N PRO A 95 6.49 10.63 -10.21
CA PRO A 95 7.60 11.11 -9.39
C PRO A 95 7.71 10.40 -8.03
N ILE A 96 6.58 10.04 -7.41
CA ILE A 96 6.56 9.31 -6.12
C ILE A 96 7.00 7.86 -6.36
N VAL A 97 6.51 7.22 -7.44
CA VAL A 97 6.93 5.87 -7.82
C VAL A 97 8.44 5.82 -8.09
N ALA A 98 8.98 6.81 -8.81
CA ALA A 98 10.42 6.91 -9.09
C ALA A 98 11.24 7.04 -7.80
N THR A 99 10.80 7.90 -6.87
CA THR A 99 11.46 8.04 -5.56
C THR A 99 11.45 6.73 -4.76
N ALA A 100 10.32 6.01 -4.77
CA ALA A 100 10.23 4.70 -4.13
C ALA A 100 11.18 3.69 -4.78
N ALA A 101 11.25 3.67 -6.12
CA ALA A 101 12.14 2.80 -6.88
C ALA A 101 13.61 3.04 -6.52
N ASP A 102 14.06 4.31 -6.53
CA ASP A 102 15.42 4.69 -6.17
C ASP A 102 15.77 4.26 -4.73
N ARG A 103 14.84 4.50 -3.79
CA ARG A 103 15.05 4.16 -2.38
C ARG A 103 15.10 2.66 -2.12
N THR A 104 14.22 1.90 -2.74
CA THR A 104 14.18 0.44 -2.60
C THR A 104 15.36 -0.22 -3.28
N GLN A 105 15.79 0.27 -4.44
CA GLN A 105 17.00 -0.20 -5.10
C GLN A 105 18.23 -0.01 -4.22
N TRP A 106 18.34 1.13 -3.54
CA TRP A 106 19.48 1.44 -2.69
C TRP A 106 19.47 0.64 -1.37
N SER A 107 18.30 0.41 -0.77
CA SER A 107 18.16 -0.30 0.51
C SER A 107 18.02 -1.81 0.37
N GLY A 108 17.74 -2.32 -0.82
CA GLY A 108 17.40 -3.73 -1.05
C GLY A 108 15.99 -4.12 -0.58
N ALA A 109 15.13 -3.15 -0.30
CA ALA A 109 13.74 -3.40 0.05
C ALA A 109 12.94 -3.81 -1.20
N GLY A 110 11.92 -4.66 -0.99
CA GLY A 110 10.96 -4.99 -2.06
C GLY A 110 10.06 -3.81 -2.41
N LEU A 111 9.71 -3.66 -3.69
CA LEU A 111 8.79 -2.64 -4.17
C LEU A 111 7.54 -3.28 -4.78
N ILE A 112 6.37 -2.84 -4.32
CA ILE A 112 5.08 -3.15 -4.93
C ILE A 112 4.47 -1.85 -5.43
N VAL A 113 4.13 -1.77 -6.70
CA VAL A 113 3.43 -0.63 -7.30
C VAL A 113 2.04 -1.06 -7.71
N VAL A 114 1.03 -0.43 -7.13
CA VAL A 114 -0.37 -0.59 -7.52
C VAL A 114 -0.75 0.58 -8.41
N SER A 115 -1.13 0.31 -9.63
CA SER A 115 -1.52 1.32 -10.62
C SER A 115 -2.92 1.07 -11.14
N HIS A 116 -3.65 2.13 -11.48
CA HIS A 116 -4.92 1.99 -12.20
C HIS A 116 -4.70 1.64 -13.66
N ALA A 117 -5.54 0.74 -14.19
CA ALA A 117 -5.80 0.58 -15.61
C ALA A 117 -6.58 1.78 -16.16
N SER A 118 -5.97 2.94 -16.22
CA SER A 118 -6.62 4.07 -16.89
C SER A 118 -6.32 4.01 -18.38
N ALA A 119 -7.33 4.07 -19.21
CA ALA A 119 -7.16 4.42 -20.61
C ALA A 119 -6.46 5.79 -20.70
N GLY A 120 -5.14 5.81 -20.79
CA GLY A 120 -4.30 7.01 -20.77
C GLY A 120 -3.50 7.24 -19.50
N GLY A 121 -3.51 6.33 -18.52
CA GLY A 121 -2.67 6.40 -17.32
C GLY A 121 -1.20 6.41 -17.66
N ALA A 122 -0.43 7.25 -16.97
CA ALA A 122 1.02 7.23 -17.10
C ALA A 122 1.52 5.82 -16.83
N ALA A 123 2.21 5.23 -17.81
CA ALA A 123 2.92 3.98 -17.60
C ALA A 123 3.81 4.15 -16.36
N PRO A 124 4.03 3.09 -15.58
CA PRO A 124 5.01 3.14 -14.52
C PRO A 124 6.33 3.66 -15.08
N PRO A 125 7.14 4.38 -14.29
CA PRO A 125 8.42 4.89 -14.76
C PRO A 125 9.21 3.75 -15.40
N ALA A 126 9.90 4.04 -16.48
CA ALA A 126 10.54 3.05 -17.34
C ALA A 126 11.60 2.18 -16.62
N GLU A 127 12.04 2.59 -15.43
CA GLU A 127 13.09 1.94 -14.66
C GLU A 127 12.60 1.65 -13.24
N LEU A 128 12.01 0.47 -13.07
CA LEU A 128 11.76 -0.10 -11.73
C LEU A 128 12.92 -1.04 -11.36
N PRO A 129 13.27 -1.17 -10.07
CA PRO A 129 14.31 -2.10 -9.63
C PRO A 129 13.95 -3.54 -9.97
N ASP A 130 14.98 -4.37 -10.17
CA ASP A 130 14.82 -5.79 -10.38
C ASP A 130 14.00 -6.42 -9.24
N GLY A 131 12.97 -7.19 -9.58
CA GLY A 131 12.08 -7.81 -8.60
C GLY A 131 10.93 -6.92 -8.10
N ALA A 132 10.78 -5.70 -8.60
CA ALA A 132 9.59 -4.90 -8.34
C ALA A 132 8.34 -5.58 -8.92
N VAL A 133 7.25 -5.56 -8.16
CA VAL A 133 5.98 -6.14 -8.56
C VAL A 133 5.00 -5.03 -8.92
N VAL A 134 4.48 -5.06 -10.13
CA VAL A 134 3.45 -4.11 -10.58
C VAL A 134 2.12 -4.81 -10.64
N LEU A 135 1.13 -4.27 -9.94
CA LEU A 135 -0.23 -4.80 -9.87
C LEU A 135 -1.20 -3.77 -10.45
N GLU A 136 -2.12 -4.24 -11.27
CA GLU A 136 -3.18 -3.41 -11.83
C GLU A 136 -4.40 -3.42 -10.90
N ALA A 137 -4.75 -2.24 -10.38
CA ALA A 137 -5.90 -2.10 -9.51
C ALA A 137 -7.22 -2.22 -10.29
N PRO A 138 -8.23 -2.88 -9.73
CA PRO A 138 -9.57 -2.86 -10.31
C PRO A 138 -10.13 -1.43 -10.25
N ALA A 139 -11.08 -1.12 -11.14
CA ALA A 139 -11.75 0.18 -11.17
C ALA A 139 -12.51 0.50 -9.86
N SER A 140 -12.83 -0.52 -9.08
CA SER A 140 -13.49 -0.40 -7.77
C SER A 140 -13.14 -1.60 -6.91
N ASP A 141 -12.90 -1.39 -5.62
CA ASP A 141 -12.59 -2.42 -4.62
C ASP A 141 -13.46 -2.23 -3.35
N PRO A 142 -14.80 -2.32 -3.48
CA PRO A 142 -15.73 -1.99 -2.39
C PRO A 142 -15.56 -2.89 -1.16
N ASP A 143 -15.18 -4.13 -1.35
CA ASP A 143 -14.99 -5.11 -0.29
C ASP A 143 -13.52 -5.21 0.18
N ALA A 144 -12.68 -4.31 -0.32
CA ALA A 144 -11.24 -4.29 -0.06
C ALA A 144 -10.54 -5.65 -0.34
N THR A 145 -11.07 -6.44 -1.27
CA THR A 145 -10.53 -7.76 -1.61
C THR A 145 -9.16 -7.63 -2.28
N PHE A 146 -9.04 -6.70 -3.22
CA PHE A 146 -7.76 -6.45 -3.88
C PHE A 146 -6.75 -5.81 -2.92
N ALA A 147 -7.16 -4.82 -2.12
CA ALA A 147 -6.31 -4.27 -1.06
C ALA A 147 -5.89 -5.37 -0.07
N GLY A 148 -6.80 -6.28 0.24
CA GLY A 148 -6.54 -7.46 1.06
C GLY A 148 -5.48 -8.37 0.47
N PHE A 149 -5.55 -8.65 -0.84
CA PHE A 149 -4.52 -9.39 -1.57
C PHE A 149 -3.16 -8.69 -1.47
N VAL A 150 -3.10 -7.40 -1.81
CA VAL A 150 -1.85 -6.62 -1.79
C VAL A 150 -1.21 -6.62 -0.40
N GLY A 151 -2.02 -6.40 0.66
CA GLY A 151 -1.53 -6.39 2.04
C GLY A 151 -1.01 -7.75 2.50
N ALA A 152 -1.72 -8.84 2.19
CA ALA A 152 -1.29 -10.20 2.53
C ALA A 152 -0.01 -10.60 1.75
N PHE A 153 0.08 -10.22 0.50
CA PHE A 153 1.27 -10.42 -0.33
C PHE A 153 2.48 -9.67 0.23
N ALA A 154 2.31 -8.37 0.55
CA ALA A 154 3.36 -7.55 1.16
C ALA A 154 3.84 -8.12 2.50
N ALA A 155 2.94 -8.61 3.35
CA ALA A 155 3.29 -9.23 4.62
C ALA A 155 4.17 -10.47 4.46
N ARG A 156 3.91 -11.30 3.45
CA ARG A 156 4.74 -12.46 3.14
C ARG A 156 6.14 -12.07 2.65
N LEU A 157 6.23 -11.03 1.83
CA LEU A 157 7.53 -10.49 1.41
C LEU A 157 8.30 -9.93 2.61
N ASP A 158 7.64 -9.21 3.51
CA ASP A 158 8.28 -8.70 4.75
C ASP A 158 8.75 -9.84 5.65
N ALA A 159 8.05 -10.97 5.67
CA ALA A 159 8.46 -12.19 6.36
C ALA A 159 9.61 -12.94 5.67
N GLY A 160 10.05 -12.51 4.48
CA GLY A 160 11.19 -13.08 3.76
C GLY A 160 10.84 -14.14 2.71
N ALA A 161 9.56 -14.27 2.37
CA ALA A 161 9.16 -15.13 1.25
C ALA A 161 9.64 -14.55 -0.09
N THR A 162 9.93 -15.42 -1.06
CA THR A 162 10.15 -14.97 -2.43
C THR A 162 8.85 -14.42 -3.04
N ALA A 163 8.94 -13.57 -4.06
CA ALA A 163 7.77 -13.05 -4.73
C ALA A 163 6.86 -14.18 -5.30
N ALA A 164 7.47 -15.24 -5.84
CA ALA A 164 6.74 -16.40 -6.37
C ALA A 164 5.99 -17.17 -5.27
N ASP A 165 6.65 -17.43 -4.14
CA ASP A 165 6.04 -18.16 -3.02
C ASP A 165 4.95 -17.32 -2.34
N ALA A 166 5.20 -16.02 -2.13
CA ALA A 166 4.24 -15.08 -1.60
C ALA A 166 2.99 -14.99 -2.48
N TRP A 167 3.17 -14.91 -3.80
CA TRP A 167 2.09 -14.91 -4.77
C TRP A 167 1.24 -16.17 -4.70
N ALA A 168 1.90 -17.33 -4.80
CA ALA A 168 1.21 -18.64 -4.78
C ALA A 168 0.44 -18.85 -3.47
N ALA A 169 1.01 -18.45 -2.33
CA ALA A 169 0.37 -18.59 -1.04
C ALA A 169 -0.84 -17.66 -0.90
N THR A 170 -0.70 -16.38 -1.34
CA THR A 170 -1.79 -15.40 -1.25
C THR A 170 -2.96 -15.75 -2.16
N THR A 171 -2.66 -16.19 -3.39
CA THR A 171 -3.70 -16.64 -4.35
C THR A 171 -4.46 -17.85 -3.82
N ARG A 172 -3.76 -18.80 -3.18
CA ARG A 172 -4.40 -19.99 -2.59
C ARG A 172 -5.32 -19.62 -1.42
N GLU A 173 -4.92 -18.69 -0.57
CA GLU A 173 -5.75 -18.23 0.55
C GLU A 173 -7.07 -17.63 0.06
N LEU A 174 -7.03 -16.79 -0.97
CA LEU A 174 -8.23 -16.21 -1.57
C LEU A 174 -9.12 -17.23 -2.30
N ALA A 175 -8.52 -18.27 -2.87
CA ALA A 175 -9.28 -19.33 -3.57
C ALA A 175 -9.97 -20.31 -2.60
N VAL A 176 -9.50 -20.37 -1.35
CA VAL A 176 -10.05 -21.26 -0.28
C VAL A 176 -11.18 -20.60 0.51
N ASP A 177 -11.39 -19.30 0.36
CA ASP A 177 -12.55 -18.61 0.95
C ASP A 177 -13.70 -18.46 -0.08
N PRO A 178 -14.38 -19.54 -0.47
CA PRO A 178 -15.67 -19.40 -1.13
C PRO A 178 -16.61 -18.87 -0.02
N GLY A 179 -17.06 -17.63 -0.17
CA GLY A 179 -18.06 -17.07 0.71
C GLY A 179 -19.21 -18.05 0.98
N PRO A 180 -20.01 -17.85 2.03
CA PRO A 180 -21.02 -18.81 2.46
C PRO A 180 -21.86 -19.22 1.25
N ALA A 181 -21.80 -20.50 0.90
CA ALA A 181 -22.66 -21.06 -0.13
C ALA A 181 -24.10 -20.76 0.32
N ASP A 182 -24.81 -19.93 -0.43
CA ASP A 182 -26.23 -19.71 -0.25
C ASP A 182 -26.91 -21.10 -0.22
N SER A 183 -27.30 -21.50 0.97
CA SER A 183 -28.11 -22.70 1.17
C SER A 183 -29.50 -22.36 0.67
N VAL A 184 -29.85 -22.87 -0.50
CA VAL A 184 -31.23 -22.90 -1.05
C VAL A 184 -32.11 -23.76 -0.20
#